data_d8352b2fadb74014af40a85b1d597d8c
#
_entry.id   d8352b2fadb74014af40a85b1d597d8c
#
_cell.length_a   1.000
_cell.length_b   1.000
_cell.length_c   1.000
_cell.angle_alpha   90.00
_cell.angle_beta   90.00
_cell.angle_gamma   90.00
#
_symmetry.space_group_name_H-M   'P 1'
#
loop_
_entity.id
_entity.type
_entity.pdbx_description
1 polymer ?
#
loop_
_entity_poly.entity_id
_entity_poly.type
_entity_poly.pdbx_seq_one_letter_code
_entity_poly.pdbx_strand_id
1 'polypeptide(L)'
;YGVDRVAKVLRDHGVRNYMVEIGGEVVTKGRNPETHKSWQIGISKPVDNANESGSGELQTVLSLENSALATSGNYRNYYERGGRKYAHTIDPRTGRPVQHSLLSATVLAPDCATADAYATAFMVLGLDGAKKVLSAHKELHAYLIYADEQGHLKTLEL
;
A
#
# COMPACT_ATOMS: atom_id res chain seq x y z
N TYR A 1 8.79 -9.60 -1.58
CA TYR A 1 9.58 -10.81 -1.90
C TYR A 1 9.38 -11.94 -0.89
N GLY A 2 9.55 -11.71 0.43
CA GLY A 2 9.40 -12.77 1.46
C GLY A 2 8.03 -13.45 1.42
N VAL A 3 6.99 -12.66 1.34
CA VAL A 3 5.60 -13.12 1.20
C VAL A 3 5.43 -14.03 -0.03
N ASP A 4 5.99 -13.63 -1.18
CA ASP A 4 5.90 -14.41 -2.43
C ASP A 4 6.63 -15.76 -2.31
N ARG A 5 7.74 -15.81 -1.56
CA ARG A 5 8.49 -17.06 -1.30
C ARG A 5 7.67 -18.01 -0.44
N VAL A 6 7.03 -17.52 0.63
CA VAL A 6 6.14 -18.34 1.46
C VAL A 6 4.94 -18.81 0.66
N ALA A 7 4.30 -17.90 -0.10
CA ALA A 7 3.19 -18.25 -0.98
C ALA A 7 3.56 -19.34 -2.01
N LYS A 8 4.80 -19.28 -2.54
CA LYS A 8 5.30 -20.34 -3.43
C LYS A 8 5.39 -21.68 -2.72
N VAL A 9 5.94 -21.73 -1.51
CA VAL A 9 6.04 -22.97 -0.72
C VAL A 9 4.65 -23.56 -0.50
N LEU A 10 3.67 -22.75 -0.11
CA LEU A 10 2.29 -23.21 0.09
C LEU A 10 1.69 -23.81 -1.19
N ARG A 11 1.88 -23.15 -2.33
CA ARG A 11 1.42 -23.66 -3.64
C ARG A 11 2.09 -24.99 -4.01
N ASP A 12 3.40 -25.09 -3.82
CA ASP A 12 4.17 -26.30 -4.13
C ASP A 12 3.72 -27.50 -3.26
N HIS A 13 3.16 -27.23 -2.07
CA HIS A 13 2.56 -28.24 -1.19
C HIS A 13 1.04 -28.42 -1.40
N GLY A 14 0.47 -27.88 -2.47
CA GLY A 14 -0.93 -28.08 -2.85
C GLY A 14 -1.95 -27.28 -2.01
N VAL A 15 -1.51 -26.31 -1.21
CA VAL A 15 -2.42 -25.44 -0.46
C VAL A 15 -3.13 -24.48 -1.44
N ARG A 16 -4.46 -24.55 -1.46
CA ARG A 16 -5.28 -23.81 -2.44
C ARG A 16 -5.84 -22.49 -1.90
N ASN A 17 -6.04 -22.40 -0.60
CA ASN A 17 -6.61 -21.23 0.05
C ASN A 17 -5.66 -20.74 1.15
N TYR A 18 -5.11 -19.54 1.00
CA TYR A 18 -4.22 -18.96 2.00
C TYR A 18 -4.18 -17.44 1.87
N MET A 19 -3.85 -16.82 2.97
CA MET A 19 -3.37 -15.44 3.07
C MET A 19 -2.03 -15.48 3.79
N VAL A 20 -1.02 -14.87 3.23
CA VAL A 20 0.30 -14.68 3.85
C VAL A 20 0.52 -13.19 4.00
N GLU A 21 0.87 -12.78 5.21
CA GLU A 21 1.21 -11.38 5.53
C GLU A 21 2.55 -11.35 6.26
N ILE A 22 3.43 -10.45 5.84
CA ILE A 22 4.71 -10.18 6.50
C ILE A 22 4.97 -8.67 6.42
N GLY A 23 4.92 -8.00 7.57
CA GLY A 23 5.27 -6.58 7.65
C GLY A 23 4.29 -5.61 6.97
N GLY A 24 3.08 -6.05 6.67
CA GLY A 24 2.06 -5.27 5.97
C GLY A 24 1.91 -5.62 4.49
N GLU A 25 2.84 -6.38 3.92
CA GLU A 25 2.74 -6.94 2.58
C GLU A 25 1.91 -8.22 2.61
N VAL A 26 0.96 -8.34 1.69
CA VAL A 26 -0.03 -9.43 1.68
C VAL A 26 -0.07 -10.14 0.33
N VAL A 27 -0.14 -11.47 0.35
CA VAL A 27 -0.52 -12.30 -0.82
C VAL A 27 -1.70 -13.17 -0.45
N THR A 28 -2.71 -13.21 -1.32
CA THR A 28 -3.89 -14.06 -1.15
C THR A 28 -4.00 -15.08 -2.28
N LYS A 29 -4.53 -16.26 -1.94
CA LYS A 29 -4.94 -17.29 -2.91
C LYS A 29 -6.26 -17.89 -2.49
N GLY A 30 -7.15 -18.10 -3.47
CA GLY A 30 -8.48 -18.63 -3.21
C GLY A 30 -9.29 -17.78 -2.23
N ARG A 31 -10.11 -18.39 -1.43
CA ARG A 31 -11.04 -17.75 -0.48
C ARG A 31 -10.74 -18.17 0.95
N ASN A 32 -11.16 -17.35 1.88
CA ASN A 32 -11.09 -17.69 3.30
C ASN A 32 -11.92 -18.97 3.56
N PRO A 33 -11.32 -20.05 4.05
CA PRO A 33 -12.00 -21.34 4.20
C PRO A 33 -13.08 -21.33 5.29
N GLU A 34 -13.03 -20.42 6.25
CA GLU A 34 -14.02 -20.30 7.33
C GLU A 34 -15.28 -19.54 6.88
N THR A 35 -15.08 -18.46 6.12
CA THR A 35 -16.18 -17.56 5.73
C THR A 35 -16.68 -17.80 4.31
N HIS A 36 -15.94 -18.55 3.49
CA HIS A 36 -16.16 -18.78 2.05
C HIS A 36 -16.18 -17.50 1.20
N LYS A 37 -15.70 -16.36 1.76
CA LYS A 37 -15.61 -15.07 1.09
C LYS A 37 -14.17 -14.78 0.67
N SER A 38 -14.00 -13.78 -0.21
CA SER A 38 -12.70 -13.19 -0.51
C SER A 38 -12.02 -12.71 0.78
N TRP A 39 -10.69 -12.70 0.80
CA TRP A 39 -9.91 -12.21 1.92
C TRP A 39 -10.16 -10.72 2.12
N GLN A 40 -10.39 -10.28 3.35
CA GLN A 40 -10.67 -8.89 3.69
C GLN A 40 -9.43 -8.25 4.30
N ILE A 41 -8.90 -7.24 3.62
CA ILE A 41 -7.67 -6.54 4.03
C ILE A 41 -8.00 -5.10 4.40
N GLY A 42 -7.76 -4.74 5.64
CA GLY A 42 -7.97 -3.39 6.15
C GLY A 42 -6.85 -2.45 5.71
N ILE A 43 -7.21 -1.29 5.15
CA ILE A 43 -6.30 -0.20 4.86
C ILE A 43 -6.40 0.83 5.96
N SER A 44 -5.30 1.09 6.65
CA SER A 44 -5.25 2.06 7.76
C SER A 44 -5.44 3.48 7.26
N LYS A 45 -6.17 4.28 8.03
CA LYS A 45 -6.28 5.72 7.81
C LYS A 45 -4.95 6.40 8.13
N PRO A 46 -4.43 7.27 7.26
CA PRO A 46 -3.25 8.06 7.56
C PRO A 46 -3.61 9.17 8.56
N VAL A 47 -3.33 8.92 9.83
CA VAL A 47 -3.52 9.92 10.91
C VAL A 47 -2.17 10.37 11.43
N ASP A 48 -2.04 11.69 11.65
CA ASP A 48 -0.90 12.26 12.38
C ASP A 48 -0.94 11.78 13.83
N ASN A 49 0.20 11.37 14.37
CA ASN A 49 0.35 10.86 15.74
C ASN A 49 -0.28 9.46 16.01
N ALA A 50 -0.04 8.51 15.15
CA ALA A 50 -0.12 7.12 15.57
C ALA A 50 0.99 6.86 16.61
N ASN A 51 0.77 7.33 17.85
CA ASN A 51 1.45 6.77 19.00
C ASN A 51 1.28 5.25 18.88
N GLU A 52 2.31 4.51 19.16
CA GLU A 52 2.62 3.08 18.99
C GLU A 52 1.49 2.04 19.14
N SER A 53 0.34 2.45 19.58
CA SER A 53 -0.93 1.73 19.49
C SER A 53 -1.68 2.29 18.30
N GLY A 54 -1.43 1.76 17.11
CA GLY A 54 -2.13 2.15 15.89
C GLY A 54 -3.62 2.33 16.21
N SER A 55 -4.19 3.47 15.89
CA SER A 55 -5.57 3.83 16.26
C SER A 55 -6.63 2.88 15.70
N GLY A 56 -6.25 1.78 15.08
CA GLY A 56 -7.16 0.76 14.55
C GLY A 56 -8.21 1.29 13.56
N GLU A 57 -8.21 2.59 13.29
CA GLU A 57 -9.19 3.20 12.40
C GLU A 57 -8.83 2.84 10.95
N LEU A 58 -9.74 2.10 10.33
CA LEU A 58 -9.62 1.72 8.94
C LEU A 58 -10.16 2.84 8.05
N GLN A 59 -9.42 3.15 6.99
CA GLN A 59 -9.91 3.98 5.91
C GLN A 59 -10.93 3.22 5.05
N THR A 60 -10.60 1.97 4.74
CA THR A 60 -11.44 1.07 3.95
C THR A 60 -11.04 -0.38 4.17
N VAL A 61 -11.84 -1.31 3.62
CA VAL A 61 -11.52 -2.74 3.56
C VAL A 61 -11.58 -3.18 2.11
N LEU A 62 -10.48 -3.73 1.62
CA LEU A 62 -10.38 -4.28 0.27
C LEU A 62 -10.62 -5.78 0.28
N SER A 63 -11.36 -6.27 -0.72
CA SER A 63 -11.61 -7.71 -0.91
C SER A 63 -10.63 -8.28 -1.92
N LEU A 64 -9.76 -9.19 -1.50
CA LEU A 64 -8.73 -9.79 -2.34
C LEU A 64 -9.00 -11.27 -2.61
N GLU A 65 -8.77 -11.68 -3.85
CA GLU A 65 -8.76 -13.08 -4.27
C GLU A 65 -7.70 -13.28 -5.36
N ASN A 66 -6.74 -14.18 -5.11
CA ASN A 66 -5.62 -14.46 -6.05
C ASN A 66 -4.78 -13.22 -6.43
N SER A 67 -4.53 -12.35 -5.49
CA SER A 67 -3.83 -11.09 -5.70
C SER A 67 -2.88 -10.81 -4.55
N ALA A 68 -1.94 -9.93 -4.79
CA ALA A 68 -1.05 -9.37 -3.78
C ALA A 68 -1.35 -7.90 -3.54
N LEU A 69 -0.97 -7.41 -2.36
CA LEU A 69 -1.16 -6.04 -1.94
C LEU A 69 0.05 -5.58 -1.12
N ALA A 70 0.50 -4.37 -1.36
CA ALA A 70 1.46 -3.66 -0.52
C ALA A 70 1.06 -2.20 -0.36
N THR A 71 1.41 -1.61 0.76
CA THR A 71 1.11 -0.21 1.07
C THR A 71 2.37 0.53 1.48
N SER A 72 2.68 1.61 0.77
CA SER A 72 3.69 2.60 1.16
C SER A 72 3.02 3.89 1.61
N GLY A 73 3.58 4.54 2.64
CA GLY A 73 3.01 5.79 3.15
C GLY A 73 4.00 6.64 3.93
N ASN A 74 3.86 7.94 3.88
CA ASN A 74 4.72 8.93 4.52
C ASN A 74 4.21 9.42 5.88
N TYR A 75 3.07 8.90 6.36
CA TYR A 75 2.42 9.38 7.57
C TYR A 75 2.94 8.73 8.86
N ARG A 76 3.56 7.55 8.77
CA ARG A 76 4.14 6.83 9.92
C ARG A 76 5.60 7.19 10.18
N ASN A 77 6.36 7.37 9.12
CA ASN A 77 7.80 7.59 9.17
C ASN A 77 8.14 8.97 8.58
N TYR A 78 8.21 9.96 9.42
CA TYR A 78 8.66 11.31 9.08
C TYR A 78 9.55 11.87 10.20
N TYR A 79 10.36 12.85 9.90
CA TYR A 79 11.04 13.67 10.91
C TYR A 79 10.58 15.12 10.80
N GLU A 80 10.62 15.82 11.91
CA GLU A 80 10.23 17.21 11.98
C GLU A 80 11.45 18.08 12.28
N ARG A 81 11.63 19.14 11.49
CA ARG A 81 12.71 20.11 11.68
C ARG A 81 12.19 21.52 11.39
N GLY A 82 12.29 22.42 12.37
CA GLY A 82 11.83 23.79 12.22
C GLY A 82 10.33 23.93 11.93
N GLY A 83 9.49 23.06 12.54
CA GLY A 83 8.04 23.05 12.33
C GLY A 83 7.59 22.50 10.96
N ARG A 84 8.50 21.90 10.21
CA ARG A 84 8.22 21.29 8.90
C ARG A 84 8.43 19.79 8.93
N LYS A 85 7.44 19.02 8.46
CA LYS A 85 7.51 17.56 8.32
C LYS A 85 8.26 17.19 7.05
N TYR A 86 9.11 16.18 7.15
CA TYR A 86 9.88 15.62 6.04
C TYR A 86 9.61 14.12 5.95
N ALA A 87 9.11 13.70 4.81
CA ALA A 87 8.89 12.29 4.52
C ALA A 87 10.21 11.51 4.54
N HIS A 88 10.15 10.22 4.91
CA HIS A 88 11.31 9.32 4.82
C HIS A 88 11.62 8.91 3.37
N THR A 89 10.63 9.02 2.48
CA THR A 89 10.79 8.71 1.05
C THR A 89 11.63 9.78 0.37
N ILE A 90 12.73 9.35 -0.28
CA ILE A 90 13.66 10.22 -1.00
C ILE A 90 13.39 10.14 -2.50
N ASP A 91 13.29 11.28 -3.15
CA ASP A 91 13.28 11.37 -4.62
C ASP A 91 14.71 11.16 -5.14
N PRO A 92 14.99 10.06 -5.88
CA PRO A 92 16.33 9.73 -6.36
C PRO A 92 16.89 10.75 -7.37
N ARG A 93 16.03 11.57 -8.00
CA ARG A 93 16.44 12.62 -8.95
C ARG A 93 17.02 13.82 -8.24
N THR A 94 16.57 14.10 -7.02
CA THR A 94 16.97 15.29 -6.25
C THR A 94 17.81 14.97 -5.03
N GLY A 95 17.79 13.71 -4.55
CA GLY A 95 18.39 13.27 -3.29
C GLY A 95 17.71 13.89 -2.06
N ARG A 96 16.47 14.38 -2.18
CA ARG A 96 15.74 15.07 -1.11
C ARG A 96 14.43 14.36 -0.79
N PRO A 97 13.89 14.51 0.42
CA PRO A 97 12.55 14.05 0.77
C PRO A 97 11.51 14.58 -0.21
N VAL A 98 10.58 13.71 -0.62
CA VAL A 98 9.45 14.11 -1.47
C VAL A 98 8.55 15.11 -0.76
N GLN A 99 7.95 16.03 -1.53
CA GLN A 99 7.04 17.05 -1.03
C GLN A 99 5.84 17.13 -1.99
N HIS A 100 4.80 16.36 -1.70
CA HIS A 100 3.55 16.35 -2.46
C HIS A 100 2.40 15.87 -1.55
N SER A 101 1.18 15.96 -2.06
CA SER A 101 -0.04 15.66 -1.32
C SER A 101 -0.33 14.17 -1.10
N LEU A 102 0.34 13.24 -1.81
CA LEU A 102 0.11 11.81 -1.65
C LEU A 102 0.66 11.33 -0.31
N LEU A 103 -0.21 10.76 0.52
CA LEU A 103 0.09 10.30 1.88
C LEU A 103 0.28 8.81 1.96
N SER A 104 -0.49 8.04 1.16
CA SER A 104 -0.43 6.59 1.13
C SER A 104 -0.78 6.07 -0.26
N ALA A 105 -0.09 5.02 -0.69
CA ALA A 105 -0.35 4.28 -1.92
C ALA A 105 -0.43 2.79 -1.59
N THR A 106 -1.63 2.23 -1.68
CA THR A 106 -1.87 0.79 -1.64
C THR A 106 -1.98 0.30 -3.07
N VAL A 107 -1.13 -0.63 -3.46
CA VAL A 107 -1.10 -1.19 -4.81
C VAL A 107 -1.46 -2.67 -4.76
N LEU A 108 -2.32 -3.08 -5.70
CA LEU A 108 -2.65 -4.47 -5.98
C LEU A 108 -1.96 -4.90 -7.27
N ALA A 109 -1.34 -6.08 -7.24
CA ALA A 109 -0.59 -6.64 -8.35
C ALA A 109 -0.64 -8.18 -8.33
N PRO A 110 -0.16 -8.87 -9.39
CA PRO A 110 -0.12 -10.34 -9.40
C PRO A 110 0.80 -10.95 -8.34
N ASP A 111 1.84 -10.23 -7.90
CA ASP A 111 2.77 -10.63 -6.85
C ASP A 111 3.13 -9.44 -5.95
N CYS A 112 3.58 -9.75 -4.74
CA CYS A 112 3.82 -8.75 -3.72
C CYS A 112 5.07 -7.90 -3.97
N ALA A 113 6.09 -8.46 -4.59
CA ALA A 113 7.30 -7.69 -4.94
C ALA A 113 6.97 -6.58 -5.95
N THR A 114 6.09 -6.86 -6.91
CA THR A 114 5.58 -5.88 -7.86
C THR A 114 4.71 -4.83 -7.15
N ALA A 115 3.78 -5.26 -6.29
CA ALA A 115 2.92 -4.34 -5.53
C ALA A 115 3.74 -3.35 -4.69
N ASP A 116 4.73 -3.85 -3.94
CA ASP A 116 5.61 -3.07 -3.07
C ASP A 116 6.48 -2.07 -3.86
N ALA A 117 7.06 -2.54 -4.97
CA ALA A 117 7.87 -1.68 -5.85
C ALA A 117 7.05 -0.49 -6.40
N TYR A 118 5.83 -0.75 -6.90
CA TYR A 118 4.96 0.30 -7.40
C TYR A 118 4.40 1.20 -6.30
N ALA A 119 4.05 0.65 -5.13
CA ALA A 119 3.62 1.46 -4.00
C ALA A 119 4.69 2.48 -3.60
N THR A 120 5.95 2.04 -3.48
CA THR A 120 7.09 2.93 -3.21
C THR A 120 7.34 3.92 -4.35
N ALA A 121 7.28 3.47 -5.62
CA ALA A 121 7.44 4.35 -6.78
C ALA A 121 6.35 5.44 -6.82
N PHE A 122 5.11 5.13 -6.48
CA PHE A 122 4.02 6.11 -6.42
C PHE A 122 4.26 7.15 -5.32
N MET A 123 4.81 6.74 -4.17
CA MET A 123 5.22 7.68 -3.13
C MET A 123 6.37 8.60 -3.55
N VAL A 124 7.18 8.22 -4.54
CA VAL A 124 8.20 9.11 -5.15
C VAL A 124 7.58 10.02 -6.20
N LEU A 125 6.71 9.48 -7.06
CA LEU A 125 6.15 10.19 -8.23
C LEU A 125 5.02 11.16 -7.86
N GLY A 126 4.36 10.96 -6.71
CA GLY A 126 3.17 11.70 -6.32
C GLY A 126 1.93 11.28 -7.10
N LEU A 127 0.81 11.95 -6.82
CA LEU A 127 -0.52 11.57 -7.31
C LEU A 127 -0.60 11.53 -8.85
N ASP A 128 -0.10 12.57 -9.53
CA ASP A 128 -0.20 12.66 -10.99
C ASP A 128 0.72 11.65 -11.69
N GLY A 129 1.91 11.39 -11.11
CA GLY A 129 2.82 10.36 -11.61
C GLY A 129 2.21 8.97 -11.47
N ALA A 130 1.59 8.66 -10.32
CA ALA A 130 0.89 7.41 -10.08
C ALA A 130 -0.24 7.19 -11.11
N LYS A 131 -1.07 8.20 -11.35
CA LYS A 131 -2.14 8.15 -12.38
C LYS A 131 -1.61 7.81 -13.77
N LYS A 132 -0.49 8.43 -14.17
CA LYS A 132 0.13 8.15 -15.49
C LYS A 132 0.59 6.70 -15.60
N VAL A 133 1.24 6.17 -14.56
CA VAL A 133 1.68 4.77 -14.54
C VAL A 133 0.49 3.83 -14.59
N LEU A 134 -0.53 4.03 -13.76
CA LEU A 134 -1.74 3.20 -13.73
C LEU A 134 -2.52 3.23 -15.04
N SER A 135 -2.51 4.35 -15.76
CA SER A 135 -3.13 4.42 -17.10
C SER A 135 -2.46 3.51 -18.13
N ALA A 136 -1.16 3.26 -17.98
CA ALA A 136 -0.34 2.43 -18.86
C ALA A 136 -0.26 0.95 -18.44
N HIS A 137 -0.51 0.65 -17.16
CA HIS A 137 -0.36 -0.66 -16.54
C HIS A 137 -1.71 -1.17 -16.04
N LYS A 138 -2.49 -1.81 -16.92
CA LYS A 138 -3.85 -2.28 -16.62
C LYS A 138 -3.92 -3.48 -15.67
N GLU A 139 -2.79 -4.15 -15.45
CA GLU A 139 -2.62 -5.23 -14.47
C GLU A 139 -2.49 -4.73 -13.04
N LEU A 140 -2.27 -3.43 -12.84
CA LEU A 140 -2.15 -2.79 -11.54
C LEU A 140 -3.46 -2.10 -11.17
N HIS A 141 -3.82 -2.20 -9.89
CA HIS A 141 -4.87 -1.38 -9.29
C HIS A 141 -4.28 -0.66 -8.08
N ALA A 142 -4.80 0.51 -7.77
CA ALA A 142 -4.31 1.26 -6.63
C ALA A 142 -5.44 1.97 -5.87
N TYR A 143 -5.29 2.00 -4.54
CA TYR A 143 -6.05 2.84 -3.63
C TYR A 143 -5.10 3.90 -3.06
N LEU A 144 -5.29 5.15 -3.48
CA LEU A 144 -4.43 6.27 -3.13
C LEU A 144 -5.14 7.17 -2.12
N ILE A 145 -4.43 7.60 -1.07
CA ILE A 145 -4.91 8.56 -0.09
C ILE A 145 -4.03 9.80 -0.17
N TYR A 146 -4.64 10.97 -0.34
CA TYR A 146 -3.93 12.23 -0.49
C TYR A 146 -4.65 13.36 0.25
N ALA A 147 -3.95 14.47 0.49
CA ALA A 147 -4.52 15.69 1.03
C ALA A 147 -4.91 16.64 -0.13
N ASP A 148 -6.09 17.27 -0.07
CA ASP A 148 -6.44 18.37 -0.97
C ASP A 148 -5.73 19.67 -0.56
N GLU A 149 -6.00 20.77 -1.28
CA GLU A 149 -5.39 22.07 -1.01
C GLU A 149 -5.77 22.65 0.37
N GLN A 150 -6.88 22.20 0.95
CA GLN A 150 -7.34 22.58 2.29
C GLN A 150 -6.83 21.62 3.37
N GLY A 151 -6.08 20.58 3.00
CA GLY A 151 -5.55 19.56 3.92
C GLY A 151 -6.54 18.45 4.27
N HIS A 152 -7.70 18.37 3.63
CA HIS A 152 -8.66 17.29 3.85
C HIS A 152 -8.22 16.01 3.13
N LEU A 153 -8.41 14.88 3.80
CA LEU A 153 -8.13 13.58 3.20
C LEU A 153 -9.11 13.27 2.07
N LYS A 154 -8.56 12.87 0.95
CA LYS A 154 -9.26 12.38 -0.24
C LYS A 154 -8.71 11.03 -0.64
N THR A 155 -9.54 10.25 -1.32
CA THR A 155 -9.19 8.93 -1.83
C THR A 155 -9.41 8.87 -3.34
N LEU A 156 -8.61 8.03 -3.99
CA LEU A 156 -8.76 7.73 -5.41
C LEU A 156 -8.49 6.24 -5.62
N GLU A 157 -9.43 5.57 -6.25
CA GLU A 157 -9.33 4.16 -6.64
C GLU A 157 -9.20 4.07 -8.17
N LEU A 158 -8.21 3.32 -8.65
CA LEU A 158 -7.85 3.17 -10.06
C LEU A 158 -7.50 1.71 -10.38
#